data_0ccaea0746f1c2147722ecdff1948b07
#
_entry.id   0ccaea0746f1c2147722ecdff1948b07
#
_cell.length_a   1.000
_cell.length_b   1.000
_cell.length_c   1.000
_cell.angle_alpha   90.00
_cell.angle_beta   90.00
_cell.angle_gamma   90.00
#
_symmetry.space_group_name_H-M   'P 1'
#
loop_
_entity.id
_entity.type
_entity.pdbx_description
1 polymer ?
#
loop_
_entity_poly.entity_id
_entity_poly.type
_entity_poly.pdbx_seq_one_letter_code
_entity_poly.pdbx_strand_id
1 'polypeptide(L)'
;MVITTDNLVKIYNTRHVVDGVSISVEQGSVVGLLGPNGAGKTTTFYMIVGIEKPDAGTVMLDGKDISSMPMYERARAGIGYLPQEASIFSKMTVEDNIMAILETTDLNASEREAKMNALLDEFRLNHVRKSEGKALSGGERRR
;
A
#
# COMPACT_ATOMS: atom_id res chain seq x y z
N MET A 1 -1.92 -11.54 12.10
CA MET A 1 -0.94 -10.52 11.65
C MET A 1 -1.11 -9.27 12.52
N VAL A 2 -0.03 -8.78 13.10
CA VAL A 2 -0.01 -7.54 13.90
C VAL A 2 1.15 -6.67 13.41
N ILE A 3 0.86 -5.40 13.10
CA ILE A 3 1.88 -4.40 12.80
C ILE A 3 2.01 -3.52 14.04
N THR A 4 3.23 -3.37 14.56
CA THR A 4 3.52 -2.43 15.64
C THR A 4 4.67 -1.53 15.26
N THR A 5 4.64 -0.32 15.79
CA THR A 5 5.79 0.59 15.77
C THR A 5 6.17 0.95 17.19
N ASP A 6 7.45 1.12 17.44
CA ASP A 6 7.95 1.57 18.72
C ASP A 6 8.84 2.80 18.54
N ASN A 7 8.41 3.92 19.13
CA ASN A 7 9.13 5.18 19.19
C ASN A 7 9.71 5.64 17.83
N LEU A 8 8.91 5.58 16.74
CA LEU A 8 9.35 6.00 15.41
C LEU A 8 9.72 7.48 15.41
N VAL A 9 10.90 7.77 14.87
CA VAL A 9 11.41 9.12 14.67
C VAL A 9 11.82 9.32 13.21
N LYS A 10 11.45 10.46 12.64
CA LYS A 10 11.94 10.93 11.34
C LYS A 10 12.30 12.41 11.40
N ILE A 11 13.52 12.69 10.96
CA ILE A 11 14.09 14.04 10.99
C ILE A 11 14.43 14.45 9.55
N TYR A 12 13.94 15.60 9.12
CA TYR A 12 14.37 16.23 7.88
C TYR A 12 15.10 17.53 8.21
N ASN A 13 16.36 17.61 7.82
CA ASN A 13 17.30 18.67 8.23
C ASN A 13 17.41 18.69 9.77
N THR A 14 16.80 19.69 10.42
CA THR A 14 16.78 19.84 11.89
C THR A 14 15.39 19.65 12.50
N ARG A 15 14.37 19.37 11.66
CA ARG A 15 12.98 19.28 12.09
C ARG A 15 12.58 17.82 12.32
N HIS A 16 12.13 17.51 13.53
CA HIS A 16 11.43 16.28 13.83
C HIS A 16 10.04 16.31 13.17
N VAL A 17 9.85 15.54 12.10
CA VAL A 17 8.55 15.43 11.40
C VAL A 17 7.72 14.32 12.03
N VAL A 18 8.35 13.29 12.53
CA VAL A 18 7.77 12.27 13.40
C VAL A 18 8.65 12.16 14.62
N ASP A 19 8.05 12.16 15.81
CA ASP A 19 8.77 12.22 17.08
C ASP A 19 8.12 11.24 18.09
N GLY A 20 8.71 10.05 18.21
CA GLY A 20 8.34 9.04 19.18
C GLY A 20 6.96 8.38 18.94
N VAL A 21 6.56 8.14 17.68
CA VAL A 21 5.24 7.57 17.37
C VAL A 21 5.24 6.05 17.52
N SER A 22 4.35 5.55 18.41
CA SER A 22 4.10 4.14 18.62
C SER A 22 2.64 3.81 18.29
N ILE A 23 2.42 2.81 17.43
CA ILE A 23 1.11 2.38 16.94
C ILE A 23 1.04 0.85 17.00
N SER A 24 -0.15 0.31 17.23
CA SER A 24 -0.44 -1.12 17.07
C SER A 24 -1.69 -1.28 16.21
N VAL A 25 -1.59 -2.15 15.19
CA VAL A 25 -2.68 -2.49 14.28
C VAL A 25 -2.79 -4.00 14.18
N GLU A 26 -3.90 -4.55 14.64
CA GLU A 26 -4.20 -5.98 14.56
C GLU A 26 -4.97 -6.32 13.28
N GLN A 27 -4.81 -7.55 12.81
CA GLN A 27 -5.57 -8.04 11.66
C GLN A 27 -7.07 -7.95 11.92
N GLY A 28 -7.81 -7.43 10.93
CA GLY A 28 -9.26 -7.24 11.04
C GLY A 28 -9.66 -5.93 11.74
N SER A 29 -8.72 -5.17 12.31
CA SER A 29 -9.00 -3.87 12.89
C SER A 29 -8.83 -2.73 11.87
N VAL A 30 -9.49 -1.61 12.12
CA VAL A 30 -9.31 -0.35 11.37
C VAL A 30 -8.81 0.71 12.34
N VAL A 31 -7.61 1.22 12.08
CA VAL A 31 -6.98 2.25 12.91
C VAL A 31 -6.80 3.54 12.10
N GLY A 32 -7.29 4.66 12.64
CA GLY A 32 -7.16 5.98 12.03
C GLY A 32 -6.02 6.79 12.67
N LEU A 33 -5.10 7.29 11.84
CA LEU A 33 -4.08 8.25 12.28
C LEU A 33 -4.57 9.67 12.00
N LEU A 34 -4.95 10.39 13.04
CA LEU A 34 -5.54 11.73 12.96
C LEU A 34 -4.51 12.81 13.33
N GLY A 35 -4.71 14.00 12.78
CA GLY A 35 -3.89 15.16 13.07
C GLY A 35 -3.93 16.21 11.96
N PRO A 36 -3.44 17.43 12.20
CA PRO A 36 -3.41 18.51 11.22
C PRO A 36 -2.45 18.21 10.05
N ASN A 37 -2.50 19.03 8.99
CA ASN A 37 -1.55 18.95 7.90
C ASN A 37 -0.12 19.23 8.41
N GLY A 38 0.83 18.43 7.96
CA GLY A 38 2.23 18.53 8.42
C GLY A 38 2.53 17.83 9.75
N ALA A 39 1.57 17.12 10.37
CA ALA A 39 1.77 16.37 11.63
C ALA A 39 2.53 15.04 11.46
N GLY A 40 3.14 14.77 10.31
CA GLY A 40 3.94 13.57 10.10
C GLY A 40 3.14 12.29 9.76
N LYS A 41 1.81 12.36 9.59
CA LYS A 41 0.97 11.18 9.29
C LYS A 41 1.46 10.38 8.10
N THR A 42 1.61 11.03 6.95
CA THR A 42 2.09 10.40 5.71
C THR A 42 3.50 9.83 5.87
N THR A 43 4.38 10.55 6.58
CA THR A 43 5.74 10.08 6.87
C THR A 43 5.72 8.83 7.75
N THR A 44 4.84 8.78 8.75
CA THR A 44 4.63 7.58 9.58
C THR A 44 4.18 6.40 8.73
N PHE A 45 3.19 6.57 7.85
CA PHE A 45 2.79 5.54 6.91
C PHE A 45 3.93 5.09 5.99
N TYR A 46 4.72 6.03 5.46
CA TYR A 46 5.86 5.71 4.60
C TYR A 46 6.93 4.88 5.33
N MET A 47 7.16 5.13 6.61
CA MET A 47 8.05 4.30 7.42
C MET A 47 7.48 2.90 7.64
N ILE A 48 6.16 2.76 7.85
CA ILE A 48 5.51 1.46 8.05
C ILE A 48 5.55 0.63 6.76
N VAL A 49 5.31 1.23 5.60
CA VAL A 49 5.30 0.48 4.31
C VAL A 49 6.69 0.32 3.69
N GLY A 50 7.71 1.00 4.21
CA GLY A 50 9.09 0.87 3.76
C GLY A 50 9.49 1.77 2.58
N ILE A 51 8.73 2.84 2.34
CA ILE A 51 9.10 3.93 1.41
C ILE A 51 10.17 4.83 2.04
N GLU A 52 10.02 5.10 3.35
CA GLU A 52 10.96 5.87 4.14
C GLU A 52 11.58 5.00 5.24
N LYS A 53 12.85 5.22 5.54
CA LYS A 53 13.52 4.57 6.67
C LYS A 53 13.41 5.46 7.90
N PRO A 54 13.02 4.93 9.07
CA PRO A 54 13.06 5.67 10.31
C PRO A 54 14.51 6.03 10.69
N ASP A 55 14.71 7.20 11.30
CA ASP A 55 15.99 7.61 11.86
C ASP A 55 16.21 7.01 13.25
N ALA A 56 15.11 6.72 13.97
CA ALA A 56 15.11 5.94 15.21
C ALA A 56 13.75 5.23 15.40
N GLY A 57 13.71 4.27 16.32
CA GLY A 57 12.56 3.42 16.55
C GLY A 57 12.49 2.24 15.59
N THR A 58 11.48 1.40 15.75
CA THR A 58 11.34 0.13 15.00
C THR A 58 9.93 -0.04 14.43
N VAL A 59 9.85 -0.77 13.32
CA VAL A 59 8.62 -1.30 12.74
C VAL A 59 8.67 -2.81 12.84
N MET A 60 7.65 -3.41 13.45
CA MET A 60 7.56 -4.84 13.68
C MET A 60 6.36 -5.43 12.96
N LEU A 61 6.52 -6.62 12.39
CA LEU A 61 5.45 -7.44 11.83
C LEU A 61 5.45 -8.79 12.55
N ASP A 62 4.39 -9.09 13.27
CA ASP A 62 4.29 -10.32 14.08
C ASP A 62 5.52 -10.58 14.97
N GLY A 63 6.05 -9.51 15.58
CA GLY A 63 7.24 -9.57 16.43
C GLY A 63 8.59 -9.62 15.70
N LYS A 64 8.59 -9.63 14.37
CA LYS A 64 9.82 -9.56 13.56
C LYS A 64 10.10 -8.11 13.18
N ASP A 65 11.31 -7.64 13.42
CA ASP A 65 11.77 -6.31 12.98
C ASP A 65 11.88 -6.25 11.45
N ILE A 66 11.12 -5.33 10.87
CA ILE A 66 11.11 -5.06 9.43
C ILE A 66 11.60 -3.64 9.09
N SER A 67 12.18 -2.90 10.05
CA SER A 67 12.56 -1.49 9.89
C SER A 67 13.50 -1.25 8.70
N SER A 68 14.41 -2.19 8.42
CA SER A 68 15.34 -2.13 7.29
C SER A 68 14.86 -2.87 6.05
N MET A 69 13.71 -3.57 6.13
CA MET A 69 13.15 -4.35 5.03
C MET A 69 12.60 -3.43 3.94
N PRO A 70 12.98 -3.58 2.68
CA PRO A 70 12.46 -2.76 1.59
C PRO A 70 10.97 -3.03 1.31
N MET A 71 10.29 -2.06 0.69
CA MET A 71 8.85 -2.09 0.45
C MET A 71 8.39 -3.38 -0.27
N TYR A 72 9.12 -3.86 -1.27
CA TYR A 72 8.73 -5.06 -2.02
C TYR A 72 8.76 -6.35 -1.18
N GLU A 73 9.67 -6.44 -0.22
CA GLU A 73 9.71 -7.57 0.72
C GLU A 73 8.58 -7.48 1.75
N ARG A 74 8.26 -6.26 2.21
CA ARG A 74 7.08 -6.03 3.09
C ARG A 74 5.78 -6.37 2.36
N ALA A 75 5.67 -6.06 1.07
CA ALA A 75 4.53 -6.44 0.25
C ALA A 75 4.37 -7.97 0.16
N ARG A 76 5.48 -8.71 -0.04
CA ARG A 76 5.49 -10.18 -0.01
C ARG A 76 5.15 -10.75 1.38
N ALA A 77 5.46 -10.01 2.43
CA ALA A 77 5.09 -10.36 3.81
C ALA A 77 3.62 -10.03 4.14
N GLY A 78 2.87 -9.43 3.20
CA GLY A 78 1.44 -9.17 3.32
C GLY A 78 1.07 -7.71 3.67
N ILE A 79 2.01 -6.77 3.65
CA ILE A 79 1.72 -5.34 3.88
C ILE A 79 1.38 -4.69 2.54
N GLY A 80 0.09 -4.45 2.29
CA GLY A 80 -0.37 -3.66 1.15
C GLY A 80 -0.31 -2.15 1.41
N TYR A 81 -0.11 -1.37 0.34
CA TYR A 81 -0.16 0.09 0.40
C TYR A 81 -1.03 0.63 -0.73
N LEU A 82 -2.04 1.42 -0.38
CA LEU A 82 -2.84 2.16 -1.34
C LEU A 82 -2.47 3.65 -1.24
N PRO A 83 -1.76 4.20 -2.24
CA PRO A 83 -1.34 5.60 -2.24
C PRO A 83 -2.54 6.54 -2.41
N GLN A 84 -2.37 7.81 -2.00
CA GLN A 84 -3.36 8.86 -2.17
C GLN A 84 -3.58 9.18 -3.65
N GLU A 85 -2.53 9.15 -4.45
CA GLU A 85 -2.60 9.32 -5.91
C GLU A 85 -2.84 7.97 -6.60
N ALA A 86 -3.54 7.99 -7.73
CA ALA A 86 -3.83 6.78 -8.48
C ALA A 86 -2.54 6.16 -9.03
N SER A 87 -2.22 4.96 -8.55
CA SER A 87 -1.02 4.20 -8.92
C SER A 87 -1.36 3.18 -10.02
N ILE A 88 -1.81 3.68 -11.19
CA ILE A 88 -2.16 2.85 -12.33
C ILE A 88 -1.35 3.24 -13.57
N PHE A 89 -1.14 2.29 -14.46
CA PHE A 89 -0.56 2.53 -15.77
C PHE A 89 -1.61 3.18 -16.68
N SER A 90 -1.56 4.51 -16.80
CA SER A 90 -2.60 5.32 -17.42
C SER A 90 -2.87 5.01 -18.90
N LYS A 91 -1.89 4.45 -19.62
CA LYS A 91 -1.99 4.06 -21.03
C LYS A 91 -2.34 2.57 -21.25
N MET A 92 -2.41 1.80 -20.21
CA MET A 92 -2.84 0.40 -20.25
C MET A 92 -4.35 0.31 -20.00
N THR A 93 -4.98 -0.73 -20.50
CA THR A 93 -6.40 -1.01 -20.20
C THR A 93 -6.59 -1.42 -18.75
N VAL A 94 -7.82 -1.44 -18.26
CA VAL A 94 -8.16 -1.92 -16.92
C VAL A 94 -7.69 -3.36 -16.74
N GLU A 95 -8.00 -4.24 -17.69
CA GLU A 95 -7.58 -5.65 -17.60
C GLU A 95 -6.05 -5.80 -17.62
N ASP A 96 -5.33 -5.01 -18.45
CA ASP A 96 -3.87 -5.06 -18.50
C ASP A 96 -3.24 -4.56 -17.20
N ASN A 97 -3.82 -3.54 -16.55
CA ASN A 97 -3.39 -3.08 -15.24
C ASN A 97 -3.50 -4.17 -14.17
N ILE A 98 -4.63 -4.89 -14.15
CA ILE A 98 -4.85 -6.00 -13.20
C ILE A 98 -3.89 -7.15 -13.55
N MET A 99 -3.78 -7.51 -14.82
CA MET A 99 -2.92 -8.61 -15.27
C MET A 99 -1.45 -8.34 -14.94
N ALA A 100 -0.96 -7.11 -15.13
CA ALA A 100 0.43 -6.74 -14.80
C ALA A 100 0.79 -7.03 -13.33
N ILE A 101 -0.16 -6.85 -12.40
CA ILE A 101 0.04 -7.21 -11.00
C ILE A 101 -0.06 -8.72 -10.78
N LEU A 102 -1.01 -9.39 -11.43
CA LEU A 102 -1.16 -10.84 -11.30
C LEU A 102 0.05 -11.60 -11.87
N GLU A 103 0.75 -11.06 -12.86
CA GLU A 103 2.00 -11.62 -13.40
C GLU A 103 3.15 -11.63 -12.38
N THR A 104 3.09 -10.81 -11.34
CA THR A 104 4.06 -10.83 -10.24
C THR A 104 3.79 -11.90 -9.18
N THR A 105 2.69 -12.64 -9.31
CA THR A 105 2.29 -13.71 -8.39
C THR A 105 2.70 -15.10 -8.93
N ASP A 106 2.64 -16.11 -8.08
CA ASP A 106 2.95 -17.50 -8.44
C ASP A 106 1.82 -18.21 -9.20
N LEU A 107 0.73 -17.51 -9.55
CA LEU A 107 -0.41 -18.05 -10.29
C LEU A 107 -0.01 -18.42 -11.73
N ASN A 108 -0.52 -19.54 -12.25
CA ASN A 108 -0.38 -19.86 -13.67
C ASN A 108 -1.31 -19.00 -14.55
N ALA A 109 -1.17 -19.08 -15.88
CA ALA A 109 -1.90 -18.22 -16.82
C ALA A 109 -3.44 -18.35 -16.67
N SER A 110 -3.96 -19.57 -16.50
CA SER A 110 -5.40 -19.81 -16.34
C SER A 110 -5.94 -19.26 -15.01
N GLU A 111 -5.16 -19.43 -13.94
CA GLU A 111 -5.51 -18.90 -12.62
C GLU A 111 -5.49 -17.37 -12.59
N ARG A 112 -4.53 -16.73 -13.29
CA ARG A 112 -4.48 -15.26 -13.43
C ARG A 112 -5.72 -14.73 -14.16
N GLU A 113 -6.10 -15.37 -15.27
CA GLU A 113 -7.28 -14.98 -16.04
C GLU A 113 -8.56 -15.14 -15.21
N ALA A 114 -8.72 -16.26 -14.51
CA ALA A 114 -9.84 -16.49 -13.61
C ALA A 114 -9.89 -15.44 -12.48
N LYS A 115 -8.75 -15.13 -11.87
CA LYS A 115 -8.65 -14.11 -10.82
C LYS A 115 -8.95 -12.72 -11.34
N MET A 116 -8.43 -12.36 -12.52
CA MET A 116 -8.73 -11.08 -13.17
C MET A 116 -10.24 -10.92 -13.42
N ASN A 117 -10.89 -11.94 -13.99
CA ASN A 117 -12.33 -11.91 -14.24
C ASN A 117 -13.12 -11.76 -12.93
N ALA A 118 -12.76 -12.50 -11.88
CA ALA A 118 -13.38 -12.39 -10.56
C ALA A 118 -13.25 -10.97 -9.98
N LEU A 119 -12.08 -10.34 -10.10
CA LEU A 119 -11.86 -8.96 -9.65
C LEU A 119 -12.70 -7.95 -10.44
N LEU A 120 -12.77 -8.11 -11.77
CA LEU A 120 -13.58 -7.24 -12.62
C LEU A 120 -15.07 -7.32 -12.26
N ASP A 121 -15.58 -8.50 -11.91
CA ASP A 121 -16.96 -8.71 -11.44
C ASP A 121 -17.16 -8.10 -10.05
N GLU A 122 -16.30 -8.40 -9.09
CA GLU A 122 -16.37 -7.93 -7.71
C GLU A 122 -16.41 -6.39 -7.63
N PHE A 123 -15.52 -5.73 -8.38
CA PHE A 123 -15.43 -4.27 -8.42
C PHE A 123 -16.34 -3.62 -9.46
N ARG A 124 -17.15 -4.40 -10.19
CA ARG A 124 -18.09 -3.95 -11.24
C ARG A 124 -17.38 -3.10 -12.32
N LEU A 125 -16.25 -3.57 -12.81
CA LEU A 125 -15.41 -2.88 -13.80
C LEU A 125 -15.52 -3.46 -15.22
N ASN A 126 -16.37 -4.46 -15.46
CA ASN A 126 -16.52 -5.10 -16.77
C ASN A 126 -16.86 -4.13 -17.91
N HIS A 127 -17.68 -3.11 -17.62
CA HIS A 127 -18.09 -2.10 -18.62
C HIS A 127 -16.93 -1.21 -19.11
N VAL A 128 -15.85 -1.10 -18.31
CA VAL A 128 -14.64 -0.34 -18.64
C VAL A 128 -13.41 -1.22 -18.85
N ARG A 129 -13.57 -2.54 -18.89
CA ARG A 129 -12.50 -3.53 -18.98
C ARG A 129 -11.43 -3.18 -20.02
N LYS A 130 -11.85 -2.77 -21.21
CA LYS A 130 -10.97 -2.40 -22.33
C LYS A 130 -10.64 -0.90 -22.41
N SER A 131 -11.11 -0.10 -21.46
CA SER A 131 -10.80 1.32 -21.40
C SER A 131 -9.40 1.55 -20.83
N GLU A 132 -8.67 2.51 -21.39
CA GLU A 132 -7.38 2.92 -20.82
C GLU A 132 -7.56 3.62 -19.45
N GLY A 133 -6.60 3.44 -18.55
CA GLY A 133 -6.63 4.00 -17.21
C GLY A 133 -6.86 5.52 -17.16
N LYS A 134 -6.35 6.27 -18.15
CA LYS A 134 -6.58 7.73 -18.27
C LYS A 134 -8.04 8.12 -18.53
N ALA A 135 -8.84 7.21 -19.13
CA ALA A 135 -10.24 7.46 -19.48
C ALA A 135 -11.21 7.19 -18.32
N LEU A 136 -10.73 6.60 -17.24
CA LEU A 136 -11.55 6.24 -16.09
C LEU A 136 -11.95 7.46 -15.26
N SER A 137 -13.17 7.46 -14.73
CA SER A 137 -13.60 8.38 -13.69
C SER A 137 -12.76 8.20 -12.41
N GLY A 138 -12.76 9.22 -11.53
CA GLY A 138 -12.05 9.12 -10.24
C GLY A 138 -12.53 7.97 -9.36
N GLY A 139 -13.81 7.61 -9.42
CA GLY A 139 -14.39 6.48 -8.70
C GLY A 139 -13.95 5.12 -9.26
N GLU A 140 -13.98 4.96 -10.59
CA GLU A 140 -13.53 3.73 -11.26
C GLU A 140 -12.03 3.49 -11.06
N ARG A 141 -11.26 4.57 -11.03
CA ARG A 141 -9.80 4.51 -10.83
C ARG A 141 -9.39 4.11 -9.41
N ARG A 142 -10.30 4.24 -8.43
CA ARG A 142 -10.05 3.86 -7.03
C ARG A 142 -10.61 2.48 -6.65
N ARG A 143 -11.35 1.85 -7.51
CA ARG A 143 -11.82 0.47 -7.37
C ARG A 143 -10.75 -0.51 -7.82
#